data_74d683e6b4a9d546ea22d6777036539f
#
_entry.id   74d683e6b4a9d546ea22d6777036539f
#
_cell.length_a   1.000
_cell.length_b   1.000
_cell.length_c   1.000
_cell.angle_alpha   90.00
_cell.angle_beta   90.00
_cell.angle_gamma   90.00
#
_symmetry.space_group_name_H-M   'P 1'
#
loop_
_entity.id
_entity.type
_entity.pdbx_description
1 polymer ?
#
loop_
_entity_poly.entity_id
_entity_poly.type
_entity_poly.pdbx_seq_one_letter_code
_entity_poly.pdbx_strand_id
1 'polypeptide(L)'
;LPKSLAYGPTKAALTHLAEILFIELPPRGVDVSVVHPGFVATPLTAQNTFHMPALITPAQAAQAILQGWRDGEFNIHFPKRFTRWLQLLRLLPYRWYFAVARRLTA
;
A
#
# COMPACT_ATOMS: atom_id res chain seq x y z
N LEU A 1 -6.85 6.99 3.18
CA LEU A 1 -8.28 6.70 3.25
C LEU A 1 -8.89 7.30 4.52
N PRO A 2 -10.18 7.63 4.48
CA PRO A 2 -10.88 8.11 5.67
C PRO A 2 -10.75 7.15 6.85
N LYS A 3 -10.92 7.66 8.05
CA LYS A 3 -10.78 6.92 9.31
C LYS A 3 -9.36 6.46 9.61
N SER A 4 -8.36 7.05 8.92
CA SER A 4 -6.95 6.70 9.09
C SER A 4 -6.14 7.98 9.36
N LEU A 5 -6.51 8.71 10.43
CA LEU A 5 -5.96 10.04 10.70
C LEU A 5 -4.45 10.02 11.00
N ALA A 6 -4.00 9.08 11.81
CA ALA A 6 -2.58 8.96 12.15
C ALA A 6 -1.83 8.00 11.21
N TYR A 7 -2.44 6.86 10.90
CA TYR A 7 -1.82 5.81 10.10
C TYR A 7 -1.57 6.24 8.65
N GLY A 8 -2.56 6.87 8.00
CA GLY A 8 -2.44 7.31 6.61
C GLY A 8 -1.30 8.30 6.40
N PRO A 9 -1.27 9.43 7.14
CA PRO A 9 -0.17 10.38 7.03
C PRO A 9 1.20 9.79 7.37
N THR A 10 1.28 8.90 8.37
CA THR A 10 2.53 8.23 8.74
C THR A 10 3.03 7.34 7.60
N LYS A 11 2.14 6.61 6.95
CA LYS A 11 2.51 5.78 5.80
C LYS A 11 2.95 6.62 4.60
N ALA A 12 2.31 7.76 4.36
CA ALA A 12 2.72 8.66 3.30
C ALA A 12 4.11 9.24 3.55
N ALA A 13 4.41 9.59 4.80
CA ALA A 13 5.74 10.06 5.19
C ALA A 13 6.80 8.99 4.98
N LEU A 14 6.51 7.73 5.32
CA LEU A 14 7.41 6.61 5.11
C LEU A 14 7.68 6.39 3.62
N THR A 15 6.67 6.49 2.78
CA THR A 15 6.83 6.38 1.33
C THR A 15 7.74 7.47 0.79
N HIS A 16 7.56 8.71 1.24
CA HIS A 16 8.41 9.82 0.82
C HIS A 16 9.87 9.60 1.24
N LEU A 17 10.09 9.13 2.45
CA LEU A 17 11.42 8.77 2.93
C LEU A 17 12.06 7.69 2.03
N ALA A 18 11.29 6.65 1.69
CA ALA A 18 11.77 5.58 0.82
C ALA A 18 12.17 6.10 -0.57
N GLU A 19 11.41 7.06 -1.11
CA GLU A 19 11.73 7.69 -2.39
C GLU A 19 13.09 8.41 -2.34
N ILE A 20 13.35 9.15 -1.27
CA ILE A 20 14.62 9.84 -1.08
C ILE A 20 15.78 8.83 -1.00
N LEU A 21 15.60 7.79 -0.20
CA LEU A 21 16.62 6.75 -0.03
C LEU A 21 16.86 5.97 -1.33
N PHE A 22 15.83 5.75 -2.12
CA PHE A 22 15.96 5.09 -3.41
C PHE A 22 16.88 5.86 -4.36
N ILE A 23 16.88 7.18 -4.27
CA ILE A 23 17.75 8.03 -5.09
C ILE A 23 19.19 8.07 -4.53
N GLU A 24 19.33 8.14 -3.20
CA GLU A 24 20.62 8.39 -2.56
C GLU A 24 21.47 7.15 -2.30
N LEU A 25 20.86 6.01 -1.99
CA LEU A 25 21.58 4.82 -1.53
C LEU A 25 22.12 3.90 -2.64
N PRO A 26 21.49 3.74 -3.82
CA PRO A 26 22.01 2.83 -4.84
C PRO A 26 23.48 3.10 -5.22
N PRO A 27 23.94 4.35 -5.33
CA PRO A 27 25.37 4.59 -5.61
C PRO A 27 26.31 4.04 -4.54
N ARG A 28 25.78 3.76 -3.33
CA ARG A 28 26.54 3.16 -2.22
C ARG A 28 26.37 1.65 -2.13
N GLY A 29 25.71 1.03 -3.11
CA GLY A 29 25.50 -0.41 -3.14
C GLY A 29 24.31 -0.89 -2.31
N VAL A 30 23.38 -0.01 -1.97
CA VAL A 30 22.19 -0.36 -1.17
C VAL A 30 20.94 -0.12 -2.02
N ASP A 31 20.18 -1.19 -2.27
CA ASP A 31 18.90 -1.10 -2.96
C ASP A 31 17.79 -0.84 -1.97
N VAL A 32 16.80 -0.07 -2.40
CA VAL A 32 15.68 0.35 -1.54
C VAL A 32 14.37 0.02 -2.25
N SER A 33 13.44 -0.54 -1.49
CA SER A 33 12.07 -0.78 -1.94
C SER A 33 11.10 -0.38 -0.85
N VAL A 34 9.90 0.01 -1.23
CA VAL A 34 8.80 0.25 -0.29
C VAL A 34 7.68 -0.74 -0.57
N VAL A 35 7.09 -1.26 0.50
CA VAL A 35 6.03 -2.27 0.40
C VAL A 35 4.71 -1.63 0.83
N HIS A 36 3.70 -1.74 -0.04
CA HIS A 36 2.34 -1.28 0.23
C HIS A 36 1.42 -2.51 0.22
N PRO A 37 1.26 -3.20 1.36
CA PRO A 37 0.37 -4.35 1.43
C PRO A 37 -1.10 -3.91 1.41
N GLY A 38 -1.93 -4.73 0.81
CA GLY A 38 -3.37 -4.66 1.02
C GLY A 38 -3.76 -5.32 2.35
N PHE A 39 -4.94 -5.91 2.38
CA PHE A 39 -5.39 -6.60 3.58
C PHE A 39 -4.82 -8.02 3.62
N VAL A 40 -4.13 -8.34 4.70
CA VAL A 40 -3.54 -9.66 4.94
C VAL A 40 -4.25 -10.32 6.12
N ALA A 41 -4.60 -11.60 5.97
CA ALA A 41 -5.31 -12.35 6.99
C ALA A 41 -4.37 -12.65 8.17
N THR A 42 -4.47 -11.84 9.22
CA THR A 42 -3.69 -11.96 10.46
C THR A 42 -4.63 -11.82 11.66
N PRO A 43 -4.20 -12.14 12.89
CA PRO A 43 -5.02 -11.86 14.07
C PRO A 43 -5.41 -10.39 14.20
N LEU A 44 -4.56 -9.47 13.73
CA LEU A 44 -4.85 -8.05 13.77
C LEU A 44 -6.01 -7.68 12.82
N THR A 45 -6.01 -8.19 11.58
CA THR A 45 -7.09 -7.91 10.63
C THR A 45 -8.38 -8.61 11.01
N ALA A 46 -8.32 -9.73 11.70
CA ALA A 46 -9.52 -10.44 12.18
C ALA A 46 -10.33 -9.61 13.19
N GLN A 47 -9.74 -8.59 13.80
CA GLN A 47 -10.41 -7.69 14.73
C GLN A 47 -11.14 -6.55 14.04
N ASN A 48 -10.93 -6.36 12.73
CA ASN A 48 -11.59 -5.31 11.99
C ASN A 48 -13.06 -5.64 11.77
N THR A 49 -13.91 -4.61 11.86
CA THR A 49 -15.37 -4.74 11.69
C THR A 49 -15.82 -4.29 10.31
N PHE A 50 -14.93 -3.77 9.48
CA PHE A 50 -15.25 -3.30 8.15
C PHE A 50 -14.88 -4.34 7.09
N HIS A 51 -15.49 -4.22 5.91
CA HIS A 51 -15.15 -5.07 4.78
C HIS A 51 -13.71 -4.85 4.32
N MET A 52 -12.99 -5.96 4.11
CA MET A 52 -11.61 -5.93 3.63
C MET A 52 -11.54 -6.59 2.25
N PRO A 53 -11.68 -5.79 1.17
CA PRO A 53 -11.61 -6.36 -0.17
C PRO A 53 -10.23 -6.90 -0.48
N ALA A 54 -10.20 -7.98 -1.27
CA ALA A 54 -8.95 -8.61 -1.71
C ALA A 54 -8.04 -9.04 -0.56
N LEU A 55 -8.63 -9.57 0.52
CA LEU A 55 -7.86 -10.14 1.64
C LEU A 55 -7.03 -11.32 1.13
N ILE A 56 -5.74 -11.34 1.47
CA ILE A 56 -4.82 -12.41 1.08
C ILE A 56 -4.20 -13.06 2.32
N THR A 57 -3.63 -14.26 2.12
CA THR A 57 -2.95 -14.96 3.19
C THR A 57 -1.55 -14.38 3.45
N PRO A 58 -0.99 -14.57 4.66
CA PRO A 58 0.40 -14.18 4.92
C PRO A 58 1.40 -14.82 3.95
N ALA A 59 1.19 -16.05 3.54
CA ALA A 59 2.06 -16.73 2.58
C ALA A 59 2.02 -16.04 1.21
N GLN A 60 0.84 -15.64 0.74
CA GLN A 60 0.70 -14.90 -0.50
C GLN A 60 1.38 -13.53 -0.42
N ALA A 61 1.25 -12.85 0.72
CA ALA A 61 1.91 -11.57 0.96
C ALA A 61 3.44 -11.72 0.92
N ALA A 62 3.98 -12.72 1.59
CA ALA A 62 5.41 -12.98 1.61
C ALA A 62 5.95 -13.28 0.21
N GLN A 63 5.24 -14.08 -0.57
CA GLN A 63 5.66 -14.38 -1.94
C GLN A 63 5.63 -13.13 -2.83
N ALA A 64 4.63 -12.28 -2.68
CA ALA A 64 4.53 -11.03 -3.45
C ALA A 64 5.70 -10.10 -3.14
N ILE A 65 6.10 -9.99 -1.88
CA ILE A 65 7.25 -9.19 -1.45
C ILE A 65 8.54 -9.74 -2.06
N LEU A 66 8.77 -11.05 -1.96
CA LEU A 66 9.97 -11.66 -2.51
C LEU A 66 10.04 -11.51 -4.02
N GLN A 67 8.91 -11.68 -4.71
CA GLN A 67 8.87 -11.53 -6.16
C GLN A 67 9.16 -10.10 -6.58
N GLY A 68 8.56 -9.11 -5.94
CA GLY A 68 8.82 -7.71 -6.22
C GLY A 68 10.28 -7.34 -5.98
N TRP A 69 10.86 -7.87 -4.91
CA TRP A 69 12.25 -7.66 -4.58
C TRP A 69 13.19 -8.28 -5.62
N ARG A 70 12.92 -9.50 -6.05
CA ARG A 70 13.68 -10.18 -7.12
C ARG A 70 13.62 -9.42 -8.44
N ASP A 71 12.46 -8.82 -8.75
CA ASP A 71 12.26 -8.07 -9.98
C ASP A 71 12.83 -6.66 -9.92
N GLY A 72 13.40 -6.24 -8.78
CA GLY A 72 13.95 -4.91 -8.60
C GLY A 72 12.92 -3.80 -8.54
N GLU A 73 11.68 -4.11 -8.18
CA GLU A 73 10.63 -3.12 -8.07
C GLU A 73 10.88 -2.18 -6.88
N PHE A 74 10.73 -0.89 -7.10
CA PHE A 74 10.74 0.08 -6.00
C PHE A 74 9.45 0.00 -5.19
N ASN A 75 8.32 0.08 -5.85
CA ASN A 75 7.01 0.06 -5.23
C ASN A 75 6.43 -1.35 -5.31
N ILE A 76 6.56 -2.10 -4.22
CA ILE A 76 6.03 -3.46 -4.12
C ILE A 76 4.65 -3.37 -3.50
N HIS A 77 3.61 -3.66 -4.29
CA HIS A 77 2.23 -3.60 -3.83
C HIS A 77 1.45 -4.86 -4.22
N PHE A 78 0.51 -5.23 -3.39
CA PHE A 78 -0.29 -6.43 -3.60
C PHE A 78 -1.59 -6.37 -2.77
N PRO A 79 -2.64 -7.02 -3.22
CA PRO A 79 -2.78 -7.60 -4.57
C PRO A 79 -2.83 -6.48 -5.61
N LYS A 80 -2.14 -6.66 -6.72
CA LYS A 80 -1.96 -5.58 -7.71
C LYS A 80 -3.28 -5.05 -8.28
N ARG A 81 -4.25 -5.93 -8.46
CA ARG A 81 -5.57 -5.55 -8.98
C ARG A 81 -6.22 -4.48 -8.07
N PHE A 82 -6.20 -4.71 -6.76
CA PHE A 82 -6.81 -3.80 -5.80
C PHE A 82 -5.99 -2.52 -5.62
N THR A 83 -4.68 -2.64 -5.48
CA THR A 83 -3.80 -1.47 -5.27
C THR A 83 -3.75 -0.56 -6.48
N ARG A 84 -3.80 -1.10 -7.70
CA ARG A 84 -3.89 -0.29 -8.92
C ARG A 84 -5.19 0.49 -8.97
N TRP A 85 -6.29 -0.11 -8.53
CA TRP A 85 -7.57 0.58 -8.44
C TRP A 85 -7.51 1.76 -7.47
N LEU A 86 -6.87 1.57 -6.30
CA LEU A 86 -6.67 2.66 -5.34
C LEU A 86 -5.79 3.78 -5.91
N GLN A 87 -4.74 3.42 -6.66
CA GLN A 87 -3.89 4.41 -7.30
C GLN A 87 -4.66 5.21 -8.36
N LEU A 88 -5.51 4.54 -9.13
CA LEU A 88 -6.36 5.20 -10.12
C LEU A 88 -7.34 6.16 -9.44
N LEU A 89 -7.90 5.75 -8.30
CA LEU A 89 -8.81 6.58 -7.52
C LEU A 89 -8.18 7.93 -7.11
N ARG A 90 -6.88 7.95 -6.82
CA ARG A 90 -6.16 9.18 -6.46
C ARG A 90 -6.03 10.18 -7.60
N LEU A 91 -6.22 9.74 -8.85
CA LEU A 91 -6.19 10.62 -10.01
C LEU A 91 -7.49 11.39 -10.22
N LEU A 92 -8.55 11.06 -9.49
CA LEU A 92 -9.84 11.72 -9.59
C LEU A 92 -9.78 13.12 -9.00
N PRO A 93 -10.57 14.09 -9.53
CA PRO A 93 -10.80 15.37 -8.85
C PRO A 93 -11.26 15.14 -7.41
N TYR A 94 -10.88 16.03 -6.49
CA TYR A 94 -11.14 15.82 -5.07
C TYR A 94 -12.60 15.52 -4.75
N ARG A 95 -13.54 16.21 -5.39
CA ARG A 95 -14.96 15.97 -5.11
C ARG A 95 -15.39 14.55 -5.45
N TRP A 96 -14.86 13.97 -6.53
CA TRP A 96 -15.15 12.60 -6.93
C TRP A 96 -14.41 11.60 -6.04
N TYR A 97 -13.16 11.90 -5.74
CA TYR A 97 -12.37 11.11 -4.79
C TYR A 97 -13.08 11.02 -3.44
N PHE A 98 -13.54 12.14 -2.90
CA PHE A 98 -14.23 12.16 -1.62
C PHE A 98 -15.57 11.42 -1.66
N ALA A 99 -16.32 11.55 -2.76
CA ALA A 99 -17.58 10.83 -2.91
C ALA A 99 -17.36 9.31 -2.89
N VAL A 100 -16.38 8.81 -3.63
CA VAL A 100 -16.06 7.37 -3.66
C VAL A 100 -15.51 6.91 -2.31
N ALA A 101 -14.59 7.66 -1.71
CA ALA A 101 -14.01 7.33 -0.43
C ALA A 101 -15.06 7.24 0.68
N ARG A 102 -16.04 8.14 0.68
CA ARG A 102 -17.16 8.08 1.65
C ARG A 102 -17.99 6.82 1.48
N ARG A 103 -18.26 6.40 0.25
CA ARG A 103 -19.00 5.16 -0.01
C ARG A 103 -18.25 3.92 0.46
N LEU A 104 -16.92 3.92 0.32
CA LEU A 104 -16.10 2.78 0.76
C LEU A 104 -16.04 2.64 2.27
N THR A 105 -16.26 3.73 3.01
CA THR A 105 -16.15 3.76 4.47
C THR A 105 -17.50 3.89 5.17
N ALA A 106 -18.56 4.00 4.41
CA ALA A 106 -19.92 4.13 4.95
C ALA A 106 -20.42 2.81 5.58
#